data_88aa682a0081174d48de60cbe6c827a9
#
_entry.id   88aa682a0081174d48de60cbe6c827a9
#
_cell.length_a   1.000
_cell.length_b   1.000
_cell.length_c   1.000
_cell.angle_alpha   90.00
_cell.angle_beta   90.00
_cell.angle_gamma   90.00
#
_symmetry.space_group_name_H-M   'P 1'
#
loop_
_entity.id
_entity.type
_entity.pdbx_description
1 polymer ?
#
loop_
_entity_poly.entity_id
_entity_poly.type
_entity_poly.pdbx_seq_one_letter_code
_entity_poly.pdbx_strand_id
1 'polypeptide(L)'
;MGNDWKKVFENPGKEYRSAPFWAWNEKINEQESKFQIQEMSDKGMGGFFIHSREGLETSYLSEGWMEQVDVAVREAKEKDMEVWIYDEDKWPSGCAGGLVSRANPREYSAKGLTMELMSSEEIEKAVKKGRAFDTEKEYEDGKILRIYTIWTSGYKILKLKNGKIGRAS
;
A
#
# COMPACT_ATOMS: atom_id res chain seq x y z
N MET A 1 -44.78 7.01 -20.85
CA MET A 1 -44.63 6.12 -19.67
C MET A 1 -44.05 6.98 -18.56
N GLY A 2 -44.90 7.50 -17.68
CA GLY A 2 -44.42 8.26 -16.53
C GLY A 2 -43.76 7.32 -15.54
N ASN A 3 -42.47 7.40 -15.39
CA ASN A 3 -41.81 6.79 -14.26
C ASN A 3 -42.45 7.36 -13.00
N ASP A 4 -43.09 6.51 -12.21
CA ASP A 4 -43.62 6.91 -10.92
C ASP A 4 -42.44 7.10 -9.94
N TRP A 5 -41.72 8.22 -10.16
CA TRP A 5 -40.51 8.57 -9.42
C TRP A 5 -40.75 8.62 -7.89
N LYS A 6 -41.99 8.83 -7.44
CA LYS A 6 -42.33 8.79 -6.03
C LYS A 6 -42.18 7.40 -5.45
N LYS A 7 -42.64 6.36 -6.16
CA LYS A 7 -42.46 4.97 -5.72
C LYS A 7 -40.99 4.56 -5.70
N VAL A 8 -40.25 5.00 -6.72
CA VAL A 8 -38.80 4.75 -6.76
C VAL A 8 -38.08 5.47 -5.62
N PHE A 9 -38.51 6.69 -5.27
CA PHE A 9 -37.96 7.44 -4.16
C PHE A 9 -38.32 6.85 -2.79
N GLU A 10 -39.57 6.39 -2.62
CA GLU A 10 -40.03 5.77 -1.37
C GLU A 10 -39.39 4.40 -1.12
N ASN A 11 -39.11 3.64 -2.16
CA ASN A 11 -38.44 2.35 -2.07
C ASN A 11 -37.44 2.19 -3.23
N PRO A 12 -36.24 2.78 -3.12
CA PRO A 12 -35.21 2.76 -4.15
C PRO A 12 -34.68 1.34 -4.39
N GLY A 13 -34.34 1.03 -5.64
CA GLY A 13 -33.59 -0.17 -5.99
C GLY A 13 -32.21 -0.19 -5.35
N LYS A 14 -31.56 -1.35 -5.35
CA LYS A 14 -30.24 -1.54 -4.72
C LYS A 14 -29.17 -0.58 -5.25
N GLU A 15 -29.27 -0.20 -6.51
CA GLU A 15 -28.36 0.72 -7.19
C GLU A 15 -28.38 2.16 -6.63
N TYR A 16 -29.39 2.50 -5.83
CA TYR A 16 -29.52 3.80 -5.16
C TYR A 16 -29.31 3.72 -3.63
N ARG A 17 -29.01 2.52 -3.12
CA ARG A 17 -28.79 2.30 -1.70
C ARG A 17 -27.30 2.38 -1.36
N SER A 18 -27.00 2.55 -0.08
CA SER A 18 -25.62 2.60 0.38
C SER A 18 -24.88 1.28 0.17
N ALA A 19 -23.59 1.40 -0.15
CA ALA A 19 -22.65 0.28 -0.22
C ALA A 19 -21.41 0.64 0.63
N PRO A 20 -21.35 0.18 1.88
CA PRO A 20 -20.25 0.51 2.77
C PRO A 20 -18.94 -0.18 2.38
N PHE A 21 -17.81 0.41 2.77
CA PHE A 21 -16.55 -0.32 2.87
C PHE A 21 -16.64 -1.31 4.02
N TRP A 22 -16.62 -2.59 3.69
CA TRP A 22 -16.62 -3.67 4.67
C TRP A 22 -15.17 -4.04 5.00
N ALA A 23 -14.67 -3.49 6.10
CA ALA A 23 -13.29 -3.64 6.51
C ALA A 23 -13.02 -5.04 7.08
N TRP A 24 -12.23 -5.82 6.38
CA TRP A 24 -11.68 -7.09 6.86
C TRP A 24 -10.39 -6.83 7.63
N ASN A 25 -10.46 -6.80 8.94
CA ASN A 25 -9.39 -6.37 9.84
C ASN A 25 -9.11 -7.34 10.99
N GLU A 26 -9.57 -8.59 10.85
CA GLU A 26 -9.33 -9.69 11.79
C GLU A 26 -9.27 -11.01 11.04
N LYS A 27 -9.33 -12.13 11.77
CA LYS A 27 -9.48 -13.44 11.15
C LYS A 27 -10.90 -13.61 10.60
N ILE A 28 -10.99 -13.73 9.28
CA ILE A 28 -12.27 -13.90 8.61
C ILE A 28 -12.81 -15.30 8.85
N ASN A 29 -14.09 -15.40 9.15
CA ASN A 29 -14.79 -16.67 9.24
C ASN A 29 -16.16 -16.58 8.56
N GLU A 30 -16.59 -17.71 8.00
CA GLU A 30 -17.81 -17.81 7.20
C GLU A 30 -19.07 -17.42 7.97
N GLN A 31 -19.19 -17.83 9.23
CA GLN A 31 -20.40 -17.59 10.02
C GLN A 31 -20.59 -16.11 10.32
N GLU A 32 -19.51 -15.43 10.73
CA GLU A 32 -19.51 -14.01 10.99
C GLU A 32 -19.77 -13.21 9.71
N SER A 33 -19.15 -13.62 8.60
CA SER A 33 -19.36 -12.99 7.30
C SER A 33 -20.83 -13.07 6.86
N LYS A 34 -21.43 -14.22 6.98
CA LYS A 34 -22.86 -14.40 6.67
C LYS A 34 -23.77 -13.58 7.57
N PHE A 35 -23.47 -13.54 8.87
CA PHE A 35 -24.20 -12.72 9.83
C PHE A 35 -24.12 -11.24 9.47
N GLN A 36 -22.94 -10.72 9.22
CA GLN A 36 -22.75 -9.31 8.87
C GLN A 36 -23.42 -8.94 7.54
N ILE A 37 -23.36 -9.81 6.54
CA ILE A 37 -24.05 -9.59 5.25
C ILE A 37 -25.58 -9.59 5.45
N GLN A 38 -26.09 -10.50 6.30
CA GLN A 38 -27.51 -10.49 6.66
C GLN A 38 -27.92 -9.17 7.32
N GLU A 39 -27.13 -8.70 8.30
CA GLU A 39 -27.39 -7.42 8.96
C GLU A 39 -27.35 -6.24 7.97
N MET A 40 -26.40 -6.20 7.04
CA MET A 40 -26.35 -5.18 5.99
C MET A 40 -27.61 -5.20 5.13
N SER A 41 -28.05 -6.38 4.72
CA SER A 41 -29.29 -6.57 3.94
C SER A 41 -30.52 -6.10 4.70
N ASP A 42 -30.65 -6.50 5.97
CA ASP A 42 -31.81 -6.14 6.82
C ASP A 42 -31.89 -4.64 7.11
N LYS A 43 -30.74 -3.95 7.09
CA LYS A 43 -30.66 -2.48 7.22
C LYS A 43 -30.85 -1.76 5.88
N GLY A 44 -31.14 -2.49 4.81
CA GLY A 44 -31.47 -1.93 3.51
C GLY A 44 -30.28 -1.45 2.70
N MET A 45 -29.08 -1.96 2.96
CA MET A 45 -27.91 -1.70 2.12
C MET A 45 -28.03 -2.39 0.77
N GLY A 46 -27.56 -1.74 -0.30
CA GLY A 46 -27.65 -2.28 -1.67
C GLY A 46 -26.47 -3.18 -2.04
N GLY A 47 -25.38 -3.10 -1.28
CA GLY A 47 -24.17 -3.87 -1.52
C GLY A 47 -23.07 -3.50 -0.54
N PHE A 48 -21.84 -3.94 -0.82
CA PHE A 48 -20.67 -3.63 -0.01
C PHE A 48 -19.37 -3.79 -0.81
N PHE A 49 -18.29 -3.14 -0.32
CA PHE A 49 -16.94 -3.31 -0.83
C PHE A 49 -16.14 -4.16 0.14
N ILE A 50 -15.65 -5.32 -0.31
CA ILE A 50 -14.71 -6.13 0.46
C ILE A 50 -13.36 -5.41 0.47
N HIS A 51 -12.86 -5.05 1.65
CA HIS A 51 -11.64 -4.30 1.79
C HIS A 51 -10.73 -4.90 2.87
N SER A 52 -9.58 -5.43 2.45
CA SER A 52 -8.53 -5.90 3.36
C SER A 52 -7.88 -4.72 4.09
N ARG A 53 -7.92 -4.73 5.42
CA ARG A 53 -7.43 -3.64 6.28
C ARG A 53 -6.33 -4.09 7.23
N GLU A 54 -5.72 -3.12 7.90
CA GLU A 54 -4.76 -3.41 8.97
C GLU A 54 -5.40 -4.28 10.04
N GLY A 55 -4.69 -5.30 10.49
CA GLY A 55 -5.21 -6.32 11.42
C GLY A 55 -5.73 -7.59 10.75
N LEU A 56 -5.89 -7.63 9.42
CA LEU A 56 -6.30 -8.84 8.72
C LEU A 56 -5.29 -9.98 8.95
N GLU A 57 -5.76 -11.08 9.56
CA GLU A 57 -4.96 -12.26 9.84
C GLU A 57 -4.96 -13.25 8.67
N THR A 58 -6.04 -13.28 7.86
CA THR A 58 -6.12 -14.10 6.65
C THR A 58 -5.29 -13.45 5.55
N SER A 59 -4.22 -14.11 5.10
CA SER A 59 -3.29 -13.52 4.13
C SER A 59 -3.99 -13.08 2.85
N TYR A 60 -3.81 -11.83 2.47
CA TYR A 60 -4.37 -11.25 1.26
C TYR A 60 -3.99 -12.06 0.01
N LEU A 61 -4.95 -12.32 -0.88
CA LEU A 61 -4.84 -13.15 -2.08
C LEU A 61 -4.44 -14.62 -1.84
N SER A 62 -4.46 -15.10 -0.60
CA SER A 62 -4.31 -16.54 -0.33
C SER A 62 -5.56 -17.32 -0.73
N GLU A 63 -5.46 -18.64 -0.85
CA GLU A 63 -6.63 -19.51 -1.07
C GLU A 63 -7.72 -19.26 -0.02
N GLY A 64 -7.35 -19.22 1.27
CA GLY A 64 -8.31 -18.94 2.35
C GLY A 64 -8.96 -17.56 2.24
N TRP A 65 -8.27 -16.55 1.72
CA TRP A 65 -8.87 -15.25 1.44
C TRP A 65 -9.87 -15.33 0.29
N MET A 66 -9.52 -16.02 -0.79
CA MET A 66 -10.39 -16.20 -1.95
C MET A 66 -11.62 -17.04 -1.62
N GLU A 67 -11.50 -18.05 -0.75
CA GLU A 67 -12.63 -18.81 -0.22
C GLU A 67 -13.62 -17.91 0.53
N GLN A 68 -13.13 -16.98 1.34
CA GLN A 68 -14.00 -16.03 2.06
C GLN A 68 -14.65 -15.01 1.11
N VAL A 69 -13.96 -14.60 0.05
CA VAL A 69 -14.57 -13.79 -1.01
C VAL A 69 -15.70 -14.56 -1.69
N ASP A 70 -15.49 -15.84 -2.01
CA ASP A 70 -16.52 -16.68 -2.62
C ASP A 70 -17.76 -16.85 -1.71
N VAL A 71 -17.53 -17.06 -0.42
CA VAL A 71 -18.60 -17.07 0.59
C VAL A 71 -19.40 -15.76 0.57
N ALA A 72 -18.70 -14.62 0.59
CA ALA A 72 -19.34 -13.32 0.63
C ALA A 72 -20.15 -13.04 -0.66
N VAL A 73 -19.62 -13.39 -1.81
CA VAL A 73 -20.28 -13.22 -3.10
C VAL A 73 -21.53 -14.10 -3.20
N ARG A 74 -21.47 -15.35 -2.76
CA ARG A 74 -22.62 -16.25 -2.75
C ARG A 74 -23.73 -15.76 -1.84
N GLU A 75 -23.38 -15.36 -0.61
CA GLU A 75 -24.33 -14.85 0.37
C GLU A 75 -25.01 -13.54 -0.11
N ALA A 76 -24.23 -12.63 -0.69
CA ALA A 76 -24.76 -11.39 -1.26
C ALA A 76 -25.72 -11.65 -2.43
N LYS A 77 -25.39 -12.61 -3.29
CA LYS A 77 -26.25 -13.01 -4.41
C LYS A 77 -27.62 -13.54 -3.93
N GLU A 78 -27.64 -14.32 -2.85
CA GLU A 78 -28.89 -14.83 -2.26
C GLU A 78 -29.79 -13.69 -1.73
N LYS A 79 -29.18 -12.55 -1.37
CA LYS A 79 -29.85 -11.36 -0.82
C LYS A 79 -30.06 -10.24 -1.85
N ASP A 80 -29.77 -10.51 -3.11
CA ASP A 80 -29.81 -9.51 -4.19
C ASP A 80 -28.99 -8.24 -3.91
N MET A 81 -27.82 -8.42 -3.31
CA MET A 81 -26.85 -7.36 -3.00
C MET A 81 -25.73 -7.31 -4.02
N GLU A 82 -25.20 -6.10 -4.27
CA GLU A 82 -24.03 -5.89 -5.11
C GLU A 82 -22.74 -6.07 -4.30
N VAL A 83 -21.71 -6.64 -4.92
CA VAL A 83 -20.40 -6.86 -4.28
C VAL A 83 -19.29 -6.31 -5.15
N TRP A 84 -18.42 -5.55 -4.52
CA TRP A 84 -17.17 -5.09 -5.11
C TRP A 84 -15.99 -5.56 -4.29
N ILE A 85 -14.92 -5.93 -4.96
CA ILE A 85 -13.64 -6.23 -4.33
C ILE A 85 -12.75 -4.99 -4.48
N TYR A 86 -12.29 -4.46 -3.36
CA TYR A 86 -11.30 -3.41 -3.35
C TYR A 86 -9.91 -4.03 -3.53
N ASP A 87 -9.21 -3.65 -4.59
CA ASP A 87 -7.98 -4.29 -5.07
C ASP A 87 -6.70 -3.94 -4.29
N GLU A 88 -6.85 -3.69 -3.00
CA GLU A 88 -5.78 -3.24 -2.12
C GLU A 88 -5.65 -4.13 -0.89
N ASP A 89 -4.39 -4.46 -0.52
CA ASP A 89 -4.07 -4.94 0.81
C ASP A 89 -3.66 -3.76 1.68
N LYS A 90 -4.60 -3.32 2.53
CA LYS A 90 -4.45 -2.15 3.39
C LYS A 90 -4.43 -0.82 2.62
N TRP A 91 -4.35 0.26 3.30
CA TRP A 91 -4.29 1.60 2.72
C TRP A 91 -3.07 2.35 3.32
N PRO A 92 -2.32 3.16 2.56
CA PRO A 92 -2.60 3.67 1.21
C PRO A 92 -2.20 2.71 0.08
N SER A 93 -2.91 2.83 -1.05
CA SER A 93 -2.64 2.11 -2.28
C SER A 93 -1.24 2.34 -2.83
N GLY A 94 -0.79 1.45 -3.70
CA GLY A 94 0.52 1.49 -4.34
C GLY A 94 1.55 0.58 -3.68
N CYS A 95 1.27 0.05 -2.49
CA CYS A 95 2.15 -0.93 -1.83
C CYS A 95 1.96 -2.36 -2.37
N ALA A 96 0.83 -2.63 -3.05
CA ALA A 96 0.45 -3.97 -3.55
C ALA A 96 0.64 -5.08 -2.50
N GLY A 97 0.23 -4.81 -1.23
CA GLY A 97 0.49 -5.70 -0.09
C GLY A 97 1.98 -5.97 0.18
N GLY A 98 2.86 -5.17 -0.38
CA GLY A 98 4.31 -5.39 -0.37
C GLY A 98 4.77 -6.55 -1.26
N LEU A 99 3.90 -7.17 -2.05
CA LEU A 99 4.23 -8.34 -2.87
C LEU A 99 5.28 -8.00 -3.94
N VAL A 100 5.09 -6.87 -4.63
CA VAL A 100 6.02 -6.45 -5.70
C VAL A 100 7.39 -6.10 -5.13
N SER A 101 7.44 -5.26 -4.11
CA SER A 101 8.70 -4.86 -3.48
C SER A 101 9.43 -6.02 -2.81
N ARG A 102 8.72 -7.00 -2.24
CA ARG A 102 9.33 -8.22 -1.69
C ARG A 102 9.87 -9.16 -2.77
N ALA A 103 9.26 -9.19 -3.97
CA ALA A 103 9.72 -10.03 -5.06
C ALA A 103 11.14 -9.65 -5.54
N ASN A 104 11.44 -8.35 -5.60
CA ASN A 104 12.78 -7.84 -5.87
C ASN A 104 12.99 -6.49 -5.16
N PRO A 105 13.37 -6.50 -3.86
CA PRO A 105 13.50 -5.28 -3.07
C PRO A 105 14.46 -4.26 -3.68
N ARG A 106 15.56 -4.75 -4.26
CA ARG A 106 16.58 -3.88 -4.85
C ARG A 106 16.08 -3.08 -6.06
N GLU A 107 15.17 -3.64 -6.84
CA GLU A 107 14.67 -3.01 -8.07
C GLU A 107 13.33 -2.33 -7.85
N TYR A 108 12.43 -2.96 -7.11
CA TYR A 108 11.02 -2.56 -7.02
C TYR A 108 10.68 -1.76 -5.76
N SER A 109 11.56 -1.70 -4.77
CA SER A 109 11.33 -0.82 -3.62
C SER A 109 11.51 0.65 -4.00
N ALA A 110 10.75 1.52 -3.36
CA ALA A 110 10.92 2.95 -3.46
C ALA A 110 12.36 3.35 -3.10
N LYS A 111 12.91 4.28 -3.85
CA LYS A 111 14.25 4.81 -3.63
C LYS A 111 14.16 6.28 -3.24
N GLY A 112 14.88 6.63 -2.20
CA GLY A 112 15.01 8.01 -1.75
C GLY A 112 16.38 8.58 -2.13
N LEU A 113 16.43 9.88 -2.29
CA LEU A 113 17.68 10.63 -2.37
C LEU A 113 17.85 11.36 -1.04
N THR A 114 18.95 11.06 -0.35
CA THR A 114 19.33 11.72 0.90
C THR A 114 20.57 12.57 0.69
N MET A 115 20.70 13.62 1.49
CA MET A 115 21.92 14.44 1.53
C MET A 115 22.32 14.58 2.99
N GLU A 116 23.57 14.26 3.26
CA GLU A 116 24.12 14.28 4.61
C GLU A 116 25.37 15.16 4.66
N LEU A 117 25.53 15.85 5.78
CA LEU A 117 26.74 16.61 6.09
C LEU A 117 27.68 15.71 6.87
N MET A 118 28.84 15.44 6.32
CA MET A 118 29.81 14.52 6.90
C MET A 118 31.18 15.18 7.08
N SER A 119 31.90 14.76 8.09
CA SER A 119 33.35 15.05 8.22
C SER A 119 34.16 14.29 7.16
N SER A 120 35.40 14.74 6.92
CA SER A 120 36.29 14.06 5.96
C SER A 120 36.52 12.59 6.29
N GLU A 121 36.61 12.27 7.58
CA GLU A 121 36.82 10.89 8.05
C GLU A 121 35.58 10.00 7.79
N GLU A 122 34.39 10.52 8.01
CA GLU A 122 33.12 9.80 7.73
C GLU A 122 32.95 9.56 6.24
N ILE A 123 33.28 10.55 5.40
CA ILE A 123 33.25 10.42 3.93
C ILE A 123 34.20 9.30 3.48
N GLU A 124 35.43 9.26 4.00
CA GLU A 124 36.38 8.20 3.66
C GLU A 124 35.86 6.80 4.05
N LYS A 125 35.26 6.69 5.23
CA LYS A 125 34.64 5.43 5.69
C LYS A 125 33.45 5.03 4.81
N ALA A 126 32.58 5.97 4.47
CA ALA A 126 31.41 5.73 3.61
C ALA A 126 31.84 5.30 2.21
N VAL A 127 32.83 5.97 1.61
CA VAL A 127 33.36 5.62 0.28
C VAL A 127 34.00 4.23 0.27
N LYS A 128 34.77 3.89 1.33
CA LYS A 128 35.37 2.55 1.45
C LYS A 128 34.35 1.43 1.57
N LYS A 129 33.24 1.66 2.26
CA LYS A 129 32.15 0.69 2.40
C LYS A 129 31.24 0.62 1.17
N GLY A 130 31.26 1.63 0.31
CA GLY A 130 30.39 1.73 -0.86
C GLY A 130 28.90 1.90 -0.51
N ARG A 131 28.62 2.37 0.72
CA ARG A 131 27.26 2.51 1.26
C ARG A 131 26.87 3.96 1.43
N ALA A 132 25.58 4.25 1.28
CA ALA A 132 25.02 5.52 1.73
C ALA A 132 24.59 5.38 3.19
N PHE A 133 24.81 6.42 3.97
CA PHE A 133 24.40 6.50 5.36
C PHE A 133 23.32 7.56 5.50
N ASP A 134 22.31 7.22 6.29
CA ASP A 134 21.46 8.20 6.95
C ASP A 134 22.00 8.39 8.37
N THR A 135 21.76 9.52 8.97
CA THR A 135 22.14 9.84 10.35
C THR A 135 21.65 8.82 11.37
N GLU A 136 20.59 8.07 11.03
CA GLU A 136 19.97 7.07 11.90
C GLU A 136 19.98 5.63 11.34
N LYS A 137 20.25 5.45 10.03
CA LYS A 137 20.15 4.14 9.36
C LYS A 137 21.24 3.95 8.31
N GLU A 138 21.81 2.77 8.31
CA GLU A 138 22.70 2.29 7.25
C GLU A 138 21.86 1.55 6.20
N TYR A 139 21.92 1.98 4.94
CA TYR A 139 21.25 1.31 3.83
C TYR A 139 22.23 0.39 3.12
N GLU A 140 21.96 -0.91 3.14
CA GLU A 140 22.86 -1.91 2.55
C GLU A 140 23.08 -1.76 1.04
N ASP A 141 22.06 -1.26 0.32
CA ASP A 141 22.05 -1.04 -1.11
C ASP A 141 22.22 0.44 -1.50
N GLY A 142 22.50 1.29 -0.52
CA GLY A 142 22.71 2.71 -0.74
C GLY A 142 23.92 2.99 -1.62
N LYS A 143 23.80 3.96 -2.52
CA LYS A 143 24.84 4.37 -3.45
C LYS A 143 25.15 5.84 -3.33
N ILE A 144 26.42 6.17 -3.09
CA ILE A 144 26.89 7.55 -3.10
C ILE A 144 26.86 8.06 -4.55
N LEU A 145 26.01 9.03 -4.83
CA LEU A 145 25.87 9.62 -6.16
C LEU A 145 26.83 10.78 -6.37
N ARG A 146 26.98 11.64 -5.37
CA ARG A 146 27.87 12.82 -5.42
C ARG A 146 28.37 13.16 -4.05
N ILE A 147 29.55 13.77 -4.00
CA ILE A 147 30.15 14.37 -2.81
C ILE A 147 30.45 15.82 -3.14
N TYR A 148 30.05 16.72 -2.25
CA TYR A 148 30.33 18.14 -2.33
C TYR A 148 31.22 18.54 -1.15
N THR A 149 32.29 19.27 -1.39
CA THR A 149 33.03 19.93 -0.34
C THR A 149 32.55 21.38 -0.23
N ILE A 150 32.17 21.78 0.97
CA ILE A 150 31.63 23.12 1.25
C ILE A 150 32.72 23.89 2.03
N TRP A 151 33.01 25.11 1.60
CA TRP A 151 33.85 26.08 2.30
C TRP A 151 33.03 27.32 2.63
N THR A 152 33.56 28.17 3.47
CA THR A 152 32.90 29.45 3.81
C THR A 152 32.77 30.40 2.60
N SER A 153 33.56 30.19 1.55
CA SER A 153 33.60 31.02 0.33
C SER A 153 32.99 30.33 -0.90
N GLY A 154 32.43 29.11 -0.78
CA GLY A 154 31.87 28.42 -1.92
C GLY A 154 31.79 26.88 -1.74
N TYR A 155 31.61 26.18 -2.84
CA TYR A 155 31.59 24.72 -2.87
C TYR A 155 32.35 24.17 -4.08
N LYS A 156 32.82 22.93 -3.98
CA LYS A 156 33.43 22.20 -5.09
C LYS A 156 32.83 20.80 -5.19
N ILE A 157 32.46 20.43 -6.43
CA ILE A 157 31.96 19.08 -6.71
C ILE A 157 33.17 18.12 -6.81
N LEU A 158 33.13 17.03 -6.06
CA LEU A 158 34.08 15.94 -6.20
C LEU A 158 33.46 14.82 -7.03
N LYS A 159 34.17 14.35 -8.06
CA LYS A 159 33.75 13.21 -8.86
C LYS A 159 34.26 11.93 -8.24
N LEU A 160 33.35 10.97 -8.03
CA LEU A 160 33.72 9.60 -7.70
C LEU A 160 34.17 8.88 -8.98
N LYS A 161 35.43 8.43 -9.00
CA LYS A 161 35.95 7.58 -10.06
C LYS A 161 36.41 6.26 -9.43
N ASN A 162 35.77 5.15 -9.85
CA ASN A 162 36.02 3.79 -9.33
C ASN A 162 35.99 3.69 -7.79
N GLY A 163 35.01 4.35 -7.16
CA GLY A 163 34.84 4.35 -5.70
C GLY A 163 35.92 5.16 -4.93
N LYS A 164 36.75 5.92 -5.63
CA LYS A 164 37.75 6.83 -5.02
C LYS A 164 37.38 8.28 -5.28
N ILE A 165 37.62 9.12 -4.27
CA ILE A 165 37.45 10.56 -4.40
C ILE A 165 38.62 11.10 -5.25
N GLY A 166 38.26 11.66 -6.42
CA GLY A 166 39.20 12.36 -7.27
C GLY A 166 38.96 13.86 -7.25
N ARG A 167 39.98 14.70 -7.41
CA ARG A 167 39.77 16.13 -7.65
C ARG A 167 39.09 16.32 -8.98
N ALA A 168 38.04 17.13 -9.01
CA ALA A 168 37.49 17.65 -10.28
C ALA A 168 38.51 18.63 -10.84
N SER A 169 39.02 18.36 -12.02
CA SER A 169 39.78 19.30 -12.83
C SER A 169 38.89 20.37 -13.40
#